data_f339232f49e068ad7f1025ad0440edf1
#
_entry.id   f339232f49e068ad7f1025ad0440edf1
#
_cell.length_a   1.000
_cell.length_b   1.000
_cell.length_c   1.000
_cell.angle_alpha   90.00
_cell.angle_beta   90.00
_cell.angle_gamma   90.00
#
_symmetry.space_group_name_H-M   'P 1'
#
loop_
_entity.id
_entity.type
_entity.pdbx_description
1 polymer ?
#
loop_
_entity_poly.entity_id
_entity_poly.type
_entity_poly.pdbx_seq_one_letter_code
_entity_poly.pdbx_strand_id
1 'polypeptide(L)'
;MLRKKIAVLVFSVLLSACGYHLRGSSTEVAQEIKSVYWDGGTLQLREQLKNVLGSSTGKLVDSPEKAGVMVKILNEDFNRRVLSLSSRGRSNEVELDYRVDYELYKEGKLLLERQPLRLRREYFNDQQDIIAKDNEERVIRDEMYQQAIQSILSRARLELQAASK
;
A
#
# COMPACT_ATOMS: atom_id res chain seq x y z
N MET A 1 49.45 -22.72 -8.42
CA MET A 1 48.05 -22.83 -8.87
C MET A 1 47.06 -22.90 -7.69
N LEU A 2 47.40 -23.57 -6.58
CA LEU A 2 46.56 -23.70 -5.39
C LEU A 2 46.18 -22.39 -4.72
N ARG A 3 47.15 -21.45 -4.58
CA ARG A 3 46.93 -20.09 -3.96
C ARG A 3 45.89 -19.23 -4.71
N LYS A 4 45.83 -19.32 -6.06
CA LYS A 4 44.84 -18.61 -6.86
C LYS A 4 43.42 -19.21 -6.68
N LYS A 5 43.32 -20.55 -6.55
CA LYS A 5 42.05 -21.23 -6.30
C LYS A 5 41.47 -20.91 -4.91
N ILE A 6 42.34 -20.84 -3.90
CA ILE A 6 41.97 -20.43 -2.53
C ILE A 6 41.50 -18.97 -2.49
N ALA A 7 42.19 -18.06 -3.18
CA ALA A 7 41.79 -16.64 -3.25
C ALA A 7 40.41 -16.44 -3.90
N VAL A 8 40.09 -17.20 -4.97
CA VAL A 8 38.75 -17.17 -5.62
C VAL A 8 37.69 -17.73 -4.70
N LEU A 9 37.96 -18.80 -3.96
CA LEU A 9 37.02 -19.39 -3.01
C LEU A 9 36.69 -18.42 -1.86
N VAL A 10 37.70 -17.77 -1.29
CA VAL A 10 37.54 -16.76 -0.21
C VAL A 10 36.76 -15.56 -0.73
N PHE A 11 37.02 -15.08 -1.96
CA PHE A 11 36.29 -13.99 -2.56
C PHE A 11 34.82 -14.31 -2.82
N SER A 12 34.51 -15.54 -3.24
CA SER A 12 33.13 -16.01 -3.42
C SER A 12 32.34 -16.08 -2.11
N VAL A 13 32.99 -16.47 -1.01
CA VAL A 13 32.37 -16.52 0.33
C VAL A 13 32.10 -15.11 0.86
N LEU A 14 32.98 -14.15 0.58
CA LEU A 14 32.80 -12.74 0.98
C LEU A 14 31.65 -12.06 0.22
N LEU A 15 31.35 -12.46 -1.02
CA LEU A 15 30.23 -11.95 -1.80
C LEU A 15 28.88 -12.48 -1.32
N SER A 16 28.83 -13.68 -0.72
CA SER A 16 27.61 -14.21 -0.12
C SER A 16 27.30 -13.66 1.29
N ALA A 17 28.24 -12.98 1.94
CA ALA A 17 28.05 -12.34 3.24
C ALA A 17 27.34 -10.98 3.17
N CYS A 18 27.15 -10.38 1.96
CA CYS A 18 26.21 -9.28 1.78
C CYS A 18 24.80 -9.83 1.90
N GLY A 19 24.28 -9.93 3.11
CA GLY A 19 22.90 -10.26 3.43
C GLY A 19 21.93 -9.18 2.89
N TYR A 20 21.85 -9.04 1.56
CA TYR A 20 20.84 -8.18 0.91
C TYR A 20 19.49 -8.88 1.01
N HIS A 21 18.80 -8.63 2.12
CA HIS A 21 17.38 -8.96 2.23
C HIS A 21 16.61 -8.00 1.34
N LEU A 22 15.96 -8.51 0.31
CA LEU A 22 14.93 -7.80 -0.43
C LEU A 22 13.85 -7.34 0.58
N ARG A 23 13.93 -6.08 0.98
CA ARG A 23 12.89 -5.41 1.76
C ARG A 23 11.71 -5.16 0.83
N GLY A 24 10.77 -6.10 0.79
CA GLY A 24 9.64 -5.98 -0.14
C GLY A 24 8.71 -7.19 -0.20
N SER A 25 8.94 -8.24 0.57
CA SER A 25 7.91 -9.26 0.71
C SER A 25 6.83 -8.73 1.65
N SER A 26 5.74 -8.24 1.07
CA SER A 26 4.49 -7.84 1.75
C SER A 26 3.90 -8.93 2.67
N THR A 27 4.52 -10.10 2.70
CA THR A 27 4.13 -11.26 3.49
C THR A 27 4.27 -11.05 5.00
N GLU A 28 5.21 -10.20 5.46
CA GLU A 28 5.41 -9.98 6.90
C GLU A 28 4.34 -9.10 7.54
N VAL A 29 3.76 -8.15 6.79
CA VAL A 29 2.73 -7.23 7.32
C VAL A 29 1.45 -7.98 7.68
N ALA A 30 1.16 -9.05 6.99
CA ALA A 30 -0.09 -9.79 7.14
C ALA A 30 -0.05 -10.91 8.20
N GLN A 31 1.13 -11.36 8.63
CA GLN A 31 1.21 -12.49 9.57
C GLN A 31 0.70 -12.17 10.98
N GLU A 32 0.70 -10.91 11.39
CA GLU A 32 0.25 -10.52 12.74
C GLU A 32 -1.22 -10.08 12.79
N ILE A 33 -1.77 -9.58 11.68
CA ILE A 33 -3.18 -9.20 11.60
C ILE A 33 -3.98 -10.37 10.99
N LYS A 34 -4.45 -11.28 11.84
CA LYS A 34 -5.19 -12.47 11.40
C LYS A 34 -6.55 -12.15 10.81
N SER A 35 -7.21 -11.11 11.30
CA SER A 35 -8.55 -10.71 10.87
C SER A 35 -8.74 -9.21 10.94
N VAL A 36 -9.30 -8.64 9.87
CA VAL A 36 -9.57 -7.21 9.73
C VAL A 36 -11.06 -7.03 9.48
N TYR A 37 -11.69 -6.17 10.25
CA TYR A 37 -12.99 -5.60 9.90
C TYR A 37 -12.77 -4.20 9.32
N TRP A 38 -13.41 -3.93 8.18
CA TRP A 38 -13.24 -2.67 7.47
C TRP A 38 -14.59 -1.98 7.31
N ASP A 39 -14.71 -0.81 7.93
CA ASP A 39 -15.92 0.00 7.93
C ASP A 39 -15.71 1.27 7.11
N GLY A 40 -16.63 1.53 6.17
CA GLY A 40 -16.60 2.71 5.31
C GLY A 40 -15.70 2.59 4.09
N GLY A 41 -15.47 3.76 3.44
CA GLY A 41 -14.71 3.89 2.20
C GLY A 41 -15.49 3.49 0.94
N THR A 42 -14.89 3.76 -0.22
CA THR A 42 -15.49 3.43 -1.53
C THR A 42 -15.45 1.94 -1.82
N LEU A 43 -16.27 1.51 -2.77
CA LEU A 43 -16.26 0.12 -3.27
C LEU A 43 -14.88 -0.25 -3.84
N GLN A 44 -14.22 0.67 -4.55
CA GLN A 44 -12.91 0.45 -5.13
C GLN A 44 -11.84 0.20 -4.06
N LEU A 45 -11.83 1.01 -2.99
CA LEU A 45 -10.91 0.80 -1.86
C LEU A 45 -11.14 -0.57 -1.23
N ARG A 46 -12.40 -0.99 -1.07
CA ARG A 46 -12.75 -2.29 -0.50
C ARG A 46 -12.38 -3.47 -1.40
N GLU A 47 -12.48 -3.32 -2.72
CA GLU A 47 -12.04 -4.35 -3.67
C GLU A 47 -10.52 -4.53 -3.64
N GLN A 48 -9.77 -3.42 -3.61
CA GLN A 48 -8.31 -3.48 -3.48
C GLN A 48 -7.87 -4.05 -2.11
N LEU A 49 -8.63 -3.79 -1.04
CA LEU A 49 -8.40 -4.45 0.25
C LEU A 49 -8.51 -5.97 0.15
N LYS A 50 -9.53 -6.50 -0.55
CA LYS A 50 -9.67 -7.95 -0.77
C LYS A 50 -8.47 -8.52 -1.53
N ASN A 51 -7.99 -7.80 -2.55
CA ASN A 51 -6.82 -8.21 -3.32
C ASN A 51 -5.55 -8.25 -2.46
N VAL A 52 -5.31 -7.22 -1.63
CA VAL A 52 -4.17 -7.15 -0.71
C VAL A 52 -4.24 -8.25 0.34
N LEU A 53 -5.40 -8.48 0.95
CA LEU A 53 -5.58 -9.55 1.94
C LEU A 53 -5.54 -10.94 1.32
N GLY A 54 -6.06 -11.12 0.09
CA GLY A 54 -6.05 -12.39 -0.63
C GLY A 54 -4.64 -12.89 -0.95
N SER A 55 -3.66 -12.00 -1.08
CA SER A 55 -2.24 -12.32 -1.25
C SER A 55 -1.50 -12.55 0.07
N SER A 56 -2.18 -12.47 1.21
CA SER A 56 -1.63 -12.53 2.55
C SER A 56 -2.37 -13.56 3.42
N THR A 57 -1.90 -13.78 4.64
CA THR A 57 -2.57 -14.66 5.62
C THR A 57 -3.75 -13.98 6.35
N GLY A 58 -3.95 -12.69 6.13
CA GLY A 58 -5.04 -11.91 6.74
C GLY A 58 -6.39 -12.23 6.12
N LYS A 59 -7.46 -12.18 6.92
CA LYS A 59 -8.85 -12.39 6.47
C LYS A 59 -9.69 -11.16 6.73
N LEU A 60 -10.48 -10.77 5.73
CA LEU A 60 -11.55 -9.80 5.92
C LEU A 60 -12.73 -10.50 6.62
N VAL A 61 -13.19 -9.93 7.72
CA VAL A 61 -14.34 -10.45 8.49
C VAL A 61 -15.54 -9.52 8.37
N ASP A 62 -16.75 -10.10 8.52
CA ASP A 62 -17.99 -9.40 8.30
C ASP A 62 -18.54 -8.70 9.55
N SER A 63 -17.90 -8.91 10.71
CA SER A 63 -18.32 -8.26 11.95
C SER A 63 -17.12 -7.82 12.79
N PRO A 64 -17.25 -6.68 13.51
CA PRO A 64 -16.17 -6.12 14.32
C PRO A 64 -15.76 -7.02 15.50
N GLU A 65 -16.68 -7.86 16.01
CA GLU A 65 -16.42 -8.76 17.14
C GLU A 65 -15.43 -9.89 16.80
N LYS A 66 -15.35 -10.24 15.49
CA LYS A 66 -14.44 -11.28 14.98
C LYS A 66 -13.09 -10.71 14.53
N ALA A 67 -12.94 -9.40 14.58
CA ALA A 67 -11.77 -8.71 14.06
C ALA A 67 -10.66 -8.62 15.11
N GLY A 68 -9.42 -8.94 14.72
CA GLY A 68 -8.23 -8.60 15.49
C GLY A 68 -7.96 -7.09 15.48
N VAL A 69 -8.37 -6.41 14.42
CA VAL A 69 -8.37 -4.96 14.29
C VAL A 69 -9.53 -4.50 13.42
N MET A 70 -10.18 -3.41 13.81
CA MET A 70 -11.15 -2.71 13.00
C MET A 70 -10.53 -1.43 12.45
N VAL A 71 -10.63 -1.24 11.15
CA VAL A 71 -10.29 0.00 10.45
C VAL A 71 -11.58 0.71 10.09
N LYS A 72 -11.74 1.94 10.56
CA LYS A 72 -12.88 2.79 10.24
C LYS A 72 -12.42 3.94 9.36
N ILE A 73 -12.95 4.03 8.16
CA ILE A 73 -12.70 5.11 7.22
C ILE A 73 -13.68 6.25 7.55
N LEU A 74 -13.13 7.41 7.89
CA LEU A 74 -13.89 8.61 8.24
C LEU A 74 -14.18 9.48 7.03
N ASN A 75 -13.19 9.60 6.15
CA ASN A 75 -13.28 10.37 4.92
C ASN A 75 -12.39 9.77 3.86
N GLU A 76 -12.84 9.79 2.62
CA GLU A 76 -12.08 9.34 1.45
C GLU A 76 -12.33 10.30 0.30
N ASP A 77 -11.27 10.78 -0.33
CA ASP A 77 -11.32 11.72 -1.43
C ASP A 77 -10.24 11.40 -2.47
N PHE A 78 -10.63 11.37 -3.73
CA PHE A 78 -9.74 11.12 -4.84
C PHE A 78 -9.91 12.20 -5.90
N ASN A 79 -8.93 13.08 -6.02
CA ASN A 79 -8.93 14.21 -6.93
C ASN A 79 -7.98 14.00 -8.11
N ARG A 80 -8.43 14.42 -9.28
CA ARG A 80 -7.65 14.52 -10.50
C ARG A 80 -7.51 15.96 -10.92
N ARG A 81 -6.29 16.45 -11.10
CA ARG A 81 -5.99 17.83 -11.48
C ARG A 81 -5.05 17.87 -12.67
N VAL A 82 -5.37 18.71 -13.67
CA VAL A 82 -4.46 19.00 -14.77
C VAL A 82 -3.43 20.02 -14.29
N LEU A 83 -2.14 19.70 -14.43
CA LEU A 83 -1.02 20.55 -14.03
C LEU A 83 -0.56 21.43 -15.19
N SER A 84 -0.50 20.86 -16.41
CA SER A 84 -0.08 21.59 -17.58
C SER A 84 -0.90 21.23 -18.83
N LEU A 85 -0.92 22.15 -19.79
CA LEU A 85 -1.53 21.94 -21.09
C LEU A 85 -0.45 21.88 -22.16
N SER A 86 -0.67 21.04 -23.17
CA SER A 86 0.14 21.00 -24.39
C SER A 86 -0.09 22.25 -25.24
N SER A 87 0.75 22.48 -26.26
CA SER A 87 0.60 23.56 -27.24
C SER A 87 -0.74 23.55 -27.99
N ARG A 88 -1.47 22.43 -27.94
CA ARG A 88 -2.81 22.25 -28.52
C ARG A 88 -3.94 22.43 -27.51
N GLY A 89 -3.66 22.93 -26.28
CA GLY A 89 -4.63 23.15 -25.23
C GLY A 89 -5.15 21.87 -24.55
N ARG A 90 -4.48 20.73 -24.70
CA ARG A 90 -4.88 19.46 -24.10
C ARG A 90 -4.07 19.20 -22.84
N SER A 91 -4.61 18.44 -21.87
CA SER A 91 -3.88 18.06 -20.66
C SER A 91 -2.61 17.31 -21.00
N ASN A 92 -1.46 17.78 -20.52
CA ASN A 92 -0.15 17.21 -20.74
C ASN A 92 0.38 16.51 -19.48
N GLU A 93 0.26 17.16 -18.33
CA GLU A 93 0.61 16.60 -17.05
C GLU A 93 -0.64 16.58 -16.15
N VAL A 94 -0.81 15.48 -15.45
CA VAL A 94 -1.95 15.24 -14.55
C VAL A 94 -1.44 14.80 -13.20
N GLU A 95 -2.01 15.37 -12.14
CA GLU A 95 -1.81 14.94 -10.76
C GLU A 95 -3.05 14.17 -10.28
N LEU A 96 -2.81 13.03 -9.64
CA LEU A 96 -3.77 12.29 -8.85
C LEU A 96 -3.44 12.51 -7.36
N ASP A 97 -4.41 12.99 -6.59
CA ASP A 97 -4.29 13.27 -5.15
C ASP A 97 -5.34 12.44 -4.40
N TYR A 98 -4.89 11.42 -3.69
CA TYR A 98 -5.72 10.54 -2.88
C TYR A 98 -5.54 10.87 -1.41
N ARG A 99 -6.64 11.03 -0.70
CA ARG A 99 -6.69 11.32 0.74
C ARG A 99 -7.65 10.38 1.42
N VAL A 100 -7.23 9.85 2.54
CA VAL A 100 -8.09 9.06 3.41
C VAL A 100 -7.78 9.35 4.87
N ASP A 101 -8.84 9.57 5.65
CA ASP A 101 -8.75 9.70 7.11
C ASP A 101 -9.34 8.45 7.74
N TYR A 102 -8.65 7.87 8.69
CA TYR A 102 -9.06 6.62 9.32
C TYR A 102 -8.79 6.61 10.82
N GLU A 103 -9.48 5.73 11.51
CA GLU A 103 -9.28 5.37 12.91
C GLU A 103 -9.06 3.86 13.02
N LEU A 104 -8.36 3.44 14.09
CA LEU A 104 -8.17 2.03 14.41
C LEU A 104 -8.81 1.69 15.75
N TYR A 105 -9.44 0.51 15.82
CA TYR A 105 -10.05 -0.01 17.02
C TYR A 105 -9.60 -1.44 17.29
N LYS A 106 -9.48 -1.80 18.55
CA LYS A 106 -9.26 -3.17 19.02
C LYS A 106 -10.30 -3.50 20.09
N GLU A 107 -11.05 -4.59 19.91
CA GLU A 107 -12.08 -5.03 20.88
C GLU A 107 -13.08 -3.90 21.27
N GLY A 108 -13.48 -3.10 20.26
CA GLY A 108 -14.39 -1.97 20.46
C GLY A 108 -13.77 -0.72 21.11
N LYS A 109 -12.50 -0.76 21.50
CA LYS A 109 -11.78 0.39 22.07
C LYS A 109 -10.97 1.10 21.00
N LEU A 110 -10.92 2.43 21.08
CA LEU A 110 -10.09 3.24 20.21
C LEU A 110 -8.61 2.92 20.43
N LEU A 111 -7.92 2.42 19.41
CA LEU A 111 -6.51 2.08 19.43
C LEU A 111 -5.65 3.23 18.87
N LEU A 112 -6.14 3.90 17.84
CA LEU A 112 -5.49 5.04 17.19
C LEU A 112 -6.54 6.04 16.76
N GLU A 113 -6.39 7.29 17.20
CA GLU A 113 -7.22 8.41 16.79
C GLU A 113 -7.04 8.72 15.30
N ARG A 114 -7.95 9.55 14.75
CA ARG A 114 -7.95 9.97 13.36
C ARG A 114 -6.55 10.23 12.80
N GLN A 115 -6.19 9.50 11.77
CA GLN A 115 -4.94 9.65 11.02
C GLN A 115 -5.23 10.06 9.59
N PRO A 116 -4.65 11.14 9.10
CA PRO A 116 -4.69 11.47 7.68
C PRO A 116 -3.61 10.70 6.93
N LEU A 117 -3.97 10.12 5.80
CA LEU A 117 -3.05 9.57 4.81
C LEU A 117 -3.27 10.28 3.48
N ARG A 118 -2.20 10.76 2.88
CA ARG A 118 -2.25 11.40 1.57
C ARG A 118 -1.20 10.77 0.66
N LEU A 119 -1.64 10.41 -0.54
CA LEU A 119 -0.79 9.93 -1.62
C LEU A 119 -0.96 10.83 -2.84
N ARG A 120 0.15 11.09 -3.54
CA ARG A 120 0.15 11.90 -4.75
C ARG A 120 0.96 11.19 -5.82
N ARG A 121 0.45 11.21 -7.05
CA ARG A 121 1.10 10.71 -8.26
C ARG A 121 0.92 11.71 -9.38
N GLU A 122 1.96 11.88 -10.16
CA GLU A 122 1.94 12.67 -11.37
C GLU A 122 2.26 11.76 -12.57
N TYR A 123 1.59 11.98 -13.68
CA TYR A 123 1.87 11.25 -14.91
C TYR A 123 1.70 12.15 -16.13
N PHE A 124 2.42 11.80 -17.21
CA PHE A 124 2.29 12.46 -18.48
C PHE A 124 1.13 11.86 -19.27
N ASN A 125 0.21 12.72 -19.70
CA ASN A 125 -0.95 12.35 -20.50
C ASN A 125 -0.64 12.58 -21.99
N ASP A 126 0.24 11.76 -22.58
CA ASP A 126 0.49 11.80 -24.01
C ASP A 126 -0.71 11.22 -24.79
N GLN A 127 -1.33 12.05 -25.63
CA GLN A 127 -2.63 11.78 -26.24
C GLN A 127 -2.55 11.03 -27.57
N GLN A 128 -1.41 10.47 -27.94
CA GLN A 128 -1.30 9.69 -29.16
C GLN A 128 -2.04 8.33 -29.05
N ASP A 129 -2.36 7.90 -27.81
CA ASP A 129 -3.03 6.63 -27.57
C ASP A 129 -4.00 6.72 -26.37
N ILE A 130 -5.21 7.23 -26.63
CA ILE A 130 -6.23 7.52 -25.60
C ILE A 130 -6.61 6.26 -24.80
N ILE A 131 -6.71 5.10 -25.45
CA ILE A 131 -7.10 3.84 -24.80
C ILE A 131 -6.00 3.33 -23.85
N ALA A 132 -4.74 3.46 -24.24
CA ALA A 132 -3.61 3.10 -23.40
C ALA A 132 -3.52 4.01 -22.15
N LYS A 133 -3.89 5.28 -22.29
CA LYS A 133 -3.83 6.27 -21.19
C LYS A 133 -4.91 6.11 -20.15
N ASP A 134 -6.13 5.76 -20.52
CA ASP A 134 -7.19 5.43 -19.56
C ASP A 134 -6.83 4.19 -18.74
N ASN A 135 -6.15 3.23 -19.36
CA ASN A 135 -5.61 2.07 -18.66
C ASN A 135 -4.48 2.43 -17.70
N GLU A 136 -3.57 3.33 -18.09
CA GLU A 136 -2.46 3.79 -17.26
C GLU A 136 -2.96 4.52 -16.00
N GLU A 137 -3.89 5.47 -16.15
CA GLU A 137 -4.47 6.16 -15.00
C GLU A 137 -5.15 5.18 -14.03
N ARG A 138 -5.88 4.19 -14.55
CA ARG A 138 -6.52 3.17 -13.72
C ARG A 138 -5.50 2.34 -12.95
N VAL A 139 -4.41 1.92 -13.58
CA VAL A 139 -3.32 1.19 -12.91
C VAL A 139 -2.71 2.03 -11.80
N ILE A 140 -2.38 3.30 -12.06
CA ILE A 140 -1.84 4.22 -11.05
C ILE A 140 -2.82 4.36 -9.87
N ARG A 141 -4.11 4.47 -10.15
CA ARG A 141 -5.17 4.58 -9.14
C ARG A 141 -5.24 3.34 -8.25
N ASP A 142 -5.21 2.16 -8.86
CA ASP A 142 -5.21 0.88 -8.15
C ASP A 142 -3.96 0.72 -7.27
N GLU A 143 -2.79 1.11 -7.77
CA GLU A 143 -1.54 1.13 -7.00
C GLU A 143 -1.62 2.09 -5.81
N MET A 144 -2.25 3.27 -5.97
CA MET A 144 -2.45 4.23 -4.88
C MET A 144 -3.36 3.65 -3.80
N TYR A 145 -4.45 2.98 -4.16
CA TYR A 145 -5.32 2.29 -3.19
C TYR A 145 -4.56 1.18 -2.46
N GLN A 146 -3.81 0.35 -3.18
CA GLN A 146 -3.01 -0.72 -2.58
C GLN A 146 -1.96 -0.16 -1.61
N GLN A 147 -1.27 0.91 -1.99
CA GLN A 147 -0.30 1.59 -1.13
C GLN A 147 -0.95 2.16 0.14
N ALA A 148 -2.14 2.76 0.02
CA ALA A 148 -2.90 3.28 1.16
C ALA A 148 -3.27 2.15 2.12
N ILE A 149 -3.83 1.06 1.61
CA ILE A 149 -4.21 -0.12 2.41
C ILE A 149 -2.99 -0.70 3.13
N GLN A 150 -1.88 -0.90 2.43
CA GLN A 150 -0.64 -1.40 3.03
C GLN A 150 -0.12 -0.48 4.14
N SER A 151 -0.21 0.84 3.95
CA SER A 151 0.19 1.83 4.95
C SER A 151 -0.70 1.77 6.19
N ILE A 152 -2.03 1.68 6.01
CA ILE A 152 -3.00 1.55 7.11
C ILE A 152 -2.78 0.25 7.89
N LEU A 153 -2.62 -0.88 7.19
CA LEU A 153 -2.38 -2.18 7.82
C LEU A 153 -1.04 -2.22 8.57
N SER A 154 0.01 -1.63 7.99
CA SER A 154 1.32 -1.51 8.64
C SER A 154 1.22 -0.68 9.93
N ARG A 155 0.47 0.42 9.91
CA ARG A 155 0.22 1.24 11.09
C ARG A 155 -0.57 0.46 12.14
N ALA A 156 -1.63 -0.23 11.74
CA ALA A 156 -2.43 -1.06 12.63
C ALA A 156 -1.58 -2.12 13.34
N ARG A 157 -0.66 -2.77 12.62
CA ARG A 157 0.29 -3.73 13.20
C ARG A 157 1.15 -3.09 14.31
N LEU A 158 1.74 -1.93 14.03
CA LEU A 158 2.60 -1.23 15.00
C LEU A 158 1.83 -0.87 16.28
N GLU A 159 0.60 -0.37 16.13
CA GLU A 159 -0.24 -0.02 17.28
C GLU A 159 -0.67 -1.25 18.06
N LEU A 160 -0.98 -2.37 17.41
CA LEU A 160 -1.30 -3.64 18.09
C LEU A 160 -0.11 -4.18 18.89
N GLN A 161 1.11 -4.08 18.35
CA GLN A 161 2.34 -4.47 19.04
C GLN A 161 2.64 -3.56 20.24
N ALA A 162 2.40 -2.26 20.11
CA ALA A 162 2.58 -1.31 21.21
C ALA A 162 1.59 -1.56 22.36
N ALA A 163 0.34 -1.90 22.03
CA ALA A 163 -0.72 -2.19 23.00
C ALA A 163 -0.59 -3.56 23.67
N SER A 164 0.29 -4.45 23.19
CA SER A 164 0.53 -5.79 23.77
C SER A 164 1.71 -5.83 24.75
N LYS A 165 2.43 -4.74 24.91
CA LYS A 165 3.53 -4.56 25.88
C LYS A 165 3.06 -3.91 27.17
#